data_7272c400a5722f6bc3188ad9d957d397
#
_entry.id   7272c400a5722f6bc3188ad9d957d397
#
_cell.length_a   1.000
_cell.length_b   1.000
_cell.length_c   1.000
_cell.angle_alpha   90.00
_cell.angle_beta   90.00
_cell.angle_gamma   90.00
#
_symmetry.space_group_name_H-M   'P 1'
#
loop_
_entity.id
_entity.type
_entity.pdbx_description
1 polymer ?
#
loop_
_entity_poly.entity_id
_entity_poly.type
_entity_poly.pdbx_seq_one_letter_code
_entity_poly.pdbx_strand_id
1 'polypeptide(L)'
;MRLSALNFRGWIDANRDKLKPPVGNCEIYPNSEFIVMVVGGPNSRTDYHVNAGEEFFYQLDGDMTLKVIEDGEFHDITIREGEILLLPANVPHSPRRPAGTVGLVIERQRHPHEIDALQWYCEGCNAQLHEARFSLQNIAADLKPALAAFYDR
;
A
#
# COMPACT_ATOMS: atom_id res chain seq x y z
N MET A 1 -24.22 -7.50 -18.43
CA MET A 1 -24.22 -6.63 -17.23
C MET A 1 -24.20 -5.17 -17.66
N ARG A 2 -25.05 -4.35 -17.05
CA ARG A 2 -25.09 -2.91 -17.37
C ARG A 2 -24.07 -2.17 -16.53
N LEU A 3 -23.27 -1.31 -17.15
CA LEU A 3 -22.32 -0.45 -16.43
C LEU A 3 -23.06 0.55 -15.54
N SER A 4 -22.53 0.77 -14.37
CA SER A 4 -23.06 1.77 -13.44
C SER A 4 -21.92 2.32 -12.58
N ALA A 5 -22.12 3.54 -12.11
CA ALA A 5 -21.17 4.13 -11.16
C ALA A 5 -21.39 3.56 -9.76
N LEU A 6 -20.30 3.49 -9.00
CA LEU A 6 -20.35 3.08 -7.61
C LEU A 6 -20.43 4.31 -6.72
N ASN A 7 -21.36 4.30 -5.76
CA ASN A 7 -21.35 5.32 -4.71
C ASN A 7 -20.19 5.01 -3.74
N PHE A 8 -19.08 5.71 -3.93
CA PHE A 8 -17.85 5.39 -3.22
C PHE A 8 -17.96 5.61 -1.70
N ARG A 9 -18.54 6.73 -1.28
CA ARG A 9 -18.76 6.98 0.16
C ARG A 9 -19.67 5.93 0.78
N GLY A 10 -20.72 5.55 0.07
CA GLY A 10 -21.61 4.47 0.52
C GLY A 10 -20.91 3.14 0.64
N TRP A 11 -20.02 2.82 -0.32
CA TRP A 11 -19.22 1.60 -0.28
C TRP A 11 -18.28 1.60 0.94
N ILE A 12 -17.61 2.71 1.21
CA ILE A 12 -16.72 2.84 2.36
C ILE A 12 -17.50 2.62 3.66
N ASP A 13 -18.65 3.27 3.80
CA ASP A 13 -19.46 3.14 5.01
C ASP A 13 -19.96 1.72 5.24
N ALA A 14 -20.30 1.02 4.16
CA ALA A 14 -20.75 -0.37 4.22
C ALA A 14 -19.61 -1.36 4.53
N ASN A 15 -18.37 -0.96 4.34
CA ASN A 15 -17.19 -1.85 4.47
C ASN A 15 -16.17 -1.39 5.53
N ARG A 16 -16.54 -0.50 6.44
CA ARG A 16 -15.61 0.04 7.44
C ARG A 16 -14.97 -1.03 8.33
N ASP A 17 -15.67 -2.12 8.58
CA ASP A 17 -15.15 -3.24 9.32
C ASP A 17 -13.97 -3.94 8.63
N LYS A 18 -13.92 -3.86 7.29
CA LYS A 18 -12.82 -4.42 6.48
C LYS A 18 -11.64 -3.46 6.33
N LEU A 19 -11.81 -2.20 6.71
CA LEU A 19 -10.80 -1.15 6.58
C LEU A 19 -10.01 -0.93 7.87
N LYS A 20 -9.98 -1.90 8.75
CA LYS A 20 -9.21 -1.90 9.99
C LYS A 20 -8.64 -3.30 10.22
N PRO A 21 -7.63 -3.46 11.09
CA PRO A 21 -7.07 -4.78 11.36
C PRO A 21 -8.13 -5.80 11.74
N PRO A 22 -7.94 -7.07 11.32
CA PRO A 22 -6.75 -7.62 10.66
C PRO A 22 -6.68 -7.47 9.14
N VAL A 23 -7.73 -6.95 8.48
CA VAL A 23 -7.76 -6.87 7.02
C VAL A 23 -7.03 -5.63 6.51
N GLY A 24 -7.55 -4.44 6.74
CA GLY A 24 -6.89 -3.18 6.41
C GLY A 24 -7.03 -2.69 4.99
N ASN A 25 -7.03 -3.54 3.97
CA ASN A 25 -7.22 -3.14 2.58
C ASN A 25 -8.27 -4.00 1.89
N CYS A 26 -8.89 -3.43 0.85
CA CYS A 26 -9.97 -4.11 0.14
C CYS A 26 -10.00 -3.65 -1.33
N GLU A 27 -9.95 -4.59 -2.27
CA GLU A 27 -10.13 -4.29 -3.68
C GLU A 27 -11.61 -4.05 -3.99
N ILE A 28 -11.91 -2.98 -4.74
CA ILE A 28 -13.29 -2.70 -5.17
C ILE A 28 -13.63 -3.49 -6.45
N TYR A 29 -12.68 -3.55 -7.38
CA TYR A 29 -12.87 -4.20 -8.68
C TYR A 29 -11.87 -5.35 -8.84
N PRO A 30 -12.16 -6.54 -8.28
CA PRO A 30 -11.26 -7.67 -8.43
C PRO A 30 -11.18 -8.14 -9.89
N ASN A 31 -10.03 -8.68 -10.27
CA ASN A 31 -9.76 -9.23 -11.61
C ASN A 31 -9.81 -8.16 -12.71
N SER A 32 -9.44 -6.93 -12.39
CA SER A 32 -9.34 -5.83 -13.34
C SER A 32 -7.90 -5.54 -13.70
N GLU A 33 -7.70 -4.81 -14.79
CA GLU A 33 -6.37 -4.36 -15.19
C GLU A 33 -5.75 -3.41 -14.14
N PHE A 34 -6.57 -2.51 -13.59
CA PHE A 34 -6.14 -1.66 -12.48
C PHE A 34 -6.53 -2.29 -11.15
N ILE A 35 -5.59 -2.25 -10.21
CA ILE A 35 -5.86 -2.62 -8.83
C ILE A 35 -6.34 -1.37 -8.12
N VAL A 36 -7.61 -1.35 -7.74
CA VAL A 36 -8.24 -0.23 -7.05
C VAL A 36 -8.51 -0.66 -5.61
N MET A 37 -7.71 -0.14 -4.67
CA MET A 37 -7.78 -0.55 -3.26
C MET A 37 -8.20 0.60 -2.37
N VAL A 38 -9.07 0.30 -1.42
CA VAL A 38 -9.33 1.18 -0.28
C VAL A 38 -8.56 0.63 0.91
N VAL A 39 -7.81 1.50 1.57
CA VAL A 39 -6.91 1.10 2.65
C VAL A 39 -7.23 1.91 3.89
N GLY A 40 -7.46 1.20 5.00
CA GLY A 40 -7.71 1.82 6.30
C GLY A 40 -6.54 1.65 7.25
N GLY A 41 -6.58 2.40 8.36
CA GLY A 41 -5.63 2.26 9.46
C GLY A 41 -6.31 1.72 10.72
N PRO A 42 -5.53 1.46 11.78
CA PRO A 42 -4.08 1.61 11.81
C PRO A 42 -3.35 0.45 11.15
N ASN A 43 -2.09 0.67 10.78
CA ASN A 43 -1.22 -0.41 10.35
C ASN A 43 0.05 -0.44 11.22
N SER A 44 0.69 -1.61 11.28
CA SER A 44 1.90 -1.82 12.08
C SER A 44 3.10 -2.26 11.23
N ARG A 45 2.99 -2.12 9.92
CA ARG A 45 4.05 -2.49 8.97
C ARG A 45 5.20 -1.51 9.06
N THR A 46 6.44 -2.04 8.97
CA THR A 46 7.66 -1.24 8.96
C THR A 46 8.48 -1.47 7.68
N ASP A 47 7.98 -2.30 6.77
CA ASP A 47 8.63 -2.59 5.50
C ASP A 47 8.52 -1.43 4.52
N TYR A 48 9.52 -1.36 3.62
CA TYR A 48 9.49 -0.51 2.45
C TYR A 48 9.20 -1.38 1.23
N HIS A 49 8.13 -1.08 0.55
CA HIS A 49 7.70 -1.81 -0.64
C HIS A 49 8.33 -1.19 -1.89
N VAL A 50 8.80 -2.02 -2.81
CA VAL A 50 9.32 -1.60 -4.11
C VAL A 50 8.46 -2.24 -5.18
N ASN A 51 7.81 -1.39 -5.99
CA ASN A 51 6.91 -1.80 -7.07
C ASN A 51 7.48 -1.29 -8.40
N ALA A 52 7.53 -2.16 -9.40
CA ALA A 52 8.01 -1.80 -10.74
C ALA A 52 7.07 -0.83 -11.49
N GLY A 53 5.84 -0.66 -11.02
CA GLY A 53 4.87 0.28 -11.56
C GLY A 53 4.67 1.48 -10.67
N GLU A 54 3.91 2.46 -11.17
CA GLU A 54 3.51 3.62 -10.40
C GLU A 54 2.37 3.26 -9.45
N GLU A 55 2.24 4.02 -8.34
CA GLU A 55 1.12 3.91 -7.42
C GLU A 55 0.49 5.28 -7.21
N PHE A 56 -0.82 5.36 -7.35
CA PHE A 56 -1.58 6.59 -7.14
C PHE A 56 -2.23 6.55 -5.76
N PHE A 57 -2.00 7.60 -4.97
CA PHE A 57 -2.55 7.75 -3.62
C PHE A 57 -3.54 8.90 -3.58
N TYR A 58 -4.67 8.69 -2.93
CA TYR A 58 -5.63 9.73 -2.59
C TYR A 58 -6.12 9.50 -1.17
N GLN A 59 -6.04 10.52 -0.32
CA GLN A 59 -6.44 10.39 1.08
C GLN A 59 -7.84 10.96 1.27
N LEU A 60 -8.79 10.08 1.62
CA LEU A 60 -10.19 10.46 1.80
C LEU A 60 -10.48 10.97 3.20
N ASP A 61 -10.08 10.22 4.23
CA ASP A 61 -10.33 10.57 5.62
C ASP A 61 -9.02 10.53 6.40
N GLY A 62 -8.70 11.65 7.04
CA GLY A 62 -7.49 11.79 7.84
C GLY A 62 -6.21 11.83 7.03
N ASP A 63 -5.11 12.18 7.69
CA ASP A 63 -3.79 12.29 7.09
C ASP A 63 -3.01 10.99 7.25
N MET A 64 -2.11 10.71 6.31
CA MET A 64 -1.16 9.60 6.44
C MET A 64 0.26 10.09 6.14
N THR A 65 1.24 9.34 6.60
CA THR A 65 2.65 9.57 6.28
C THR A 65 3.13 8.46 5.37
N LEU A 66 3.72 8.83 4.23
CA LEU A 66 4.41 7.90 3.34
C LEU A 66 5.90 8.11 3.51
N LYS A 67 6.59 7.14 4.12
CA LYS A 67 8.04 7.17 4.23
C LYS A 67 8.61 6.68 2.91
N VAL A 68 9.58 7.41 2.36
CA VAL A 68 10.18 7.07 1.06
C VAL A 68 11.70 7.14 1.13
N ILE A 69 12.33 6.47 0.17
CA ILE A 69 13.77 6.55 -0.06
C ILE A 69 13.96 7.04 -1.48
N GLU A 70 14.43 8.27 -1.64
CA GLU A 70 14.71 8.87 -2.94
C GLU A 70 16.20 9.20 -3.04
N ASP A 71 16.84 8.70 -4.10
CA ASP A 71 18.27 8.94 -4.34
C ASP A 71 19.13 8.62 -3.09
N GLY A 72 18.77 7.56 -2.37
CA GLY A 72 19.45 7.14 -1.15
C GLY A 72 19.08 7.93 0.11
N GLU A 73 18.22 8.92 0.01
CA GLU A 73 17.80 9.73 1.16
C GLU A 73 16.44 9.30 1.68
N PHE A 74 16.37 9.09 3.00
CA PHE A 74 15.13 8.74 3.69
C PHE A 74 14.40 10.00 4.10
N HIS A 75 13.13 10.15 3.68
CA HIS A 75 12.31 11.26 4.13
C HIS A 75 10.83 10.89 4.16
N ASP A 76 10.04 11.72 4.81
CA ASP A 76 8.61 11.50 5.00
C ASP A 76 7.81 12.46 4.12
N ILE A 77 6.79 11.90 3.45
CA ILE A 77 5.80 12.68 2.72
C ILE A 77 4.50 12.59 3.49
N THR A 78 3.93 13.72 3.88
CA THR A 78 2.59 13.76 4.46
C THR A 78 1.59 13.89 3.31
N ILE A 79 0.63 12.95 3.24
CA ILE A 79 -0.51 13.05 2.33
C ILE A 79 -1.70 13.37 3.22
N ARG A 80 -2.18 14.60 3.15
CA ARG A 80 -3.28 15.08 3.99
C ARG A 80 -4.61 14.68 3.39
N GLU A 81 -5.64 14.70 4.23
CA GLU A 81 -7.01 14.50 3.76
C GLU A 81 -7.29 15.39 2.56
N GLY A 82 -7.78 14.81 1.47
CA GLY A 82 -8.05 15.50 0.21
C GLY A 82 -6.87 15.61 -0.74
N GLU A 83 -5.67 15.20 -0.32
CA GLU A 83 -4.48 15.32 -1.17
C GLU A 83 -4.21 14.04 -1.95
N ILE A 84 -3.51 14.18 -3.07
CA ILE A 84 -3.11 13.08 -3.95
C ILE A 84 -1.60 13.06 -4.13
N LEU A 85 -1.07 11.89 -4.46
CA LEU A 85 0.33 11.70 -4.81
C LEU A 85 0.43 10.60 -5.88
N LEU A 86 1.19 10.87 -6.94
CA LEU A 86 1.59 9.81 -7.87
C LEU A 86 3.03 9.42 -7.53
N LEU A 87 3.18 8.21 -6.99
CA LEU A 87 4.48 7.68 -6.61
C LEU A 87 5.14 7.06 -7.84
N PRO A 88 6.36 7.49 -8.21
CA PRO A 88 7.06 6.89 -9.35
C PRO A 88 7.40 5.41 -9.11
N ALA A 89 7.63 4.70 -10.20
CA ALA A 89 8.07 3.32 -10.15
C ALA A 89 9.41 3.18 -9.41
N ASN A 90 9.56 2.08 -8.71
CA ASN A 90 10.80 1.68 -8.04
C ASN A 90 11.26 2.59 -6.89
N VAL A 91 10.40 3.44 -6.37
CA VAL A 91 10.68 4.21 -5.15
C VAL A 91 10.28 3.39 -3.94
N PRO A 92 11.23 3.00 -3.08
CA PRO A 92 10.88 2.29 -1.85
C PRO A 92 10.01 3.17 -0.96
N HIS A 93 8.90 2.61 -0.49
CA HIS A 93 7.93 3.39 0.28
C HIS A 93 7.28 2.56 1.39
N SER A 94 6.97 3.22 2.49
CA SER A 94 6.37 2.59 3.67
C SER A 94 5.19 3.42 4.13
N PRO A 95 3.95 3.00 3.82
CA PRO A 95 2.78 3.74 4.25
C PRO A 95 2.54 3.56 5.75
N ARG A 96 2.39 4.67 6.45
CA ARG A 96 2.10 4.71 7.89
C ARG A 96 0.73 5.35 8.06
N ARG A 97 -0.25 4.52 8.40
CA ARG A 97 -1.66 4.90 8.44
C ARG A 97 -2.18 4.90 9.88
N PRO A 98 -2.57 6.08 10.40
CA PRO A 98 -3.20 6.15 11.73
C PRO A 98 -4.59 5.51 11.75
N ALA A 99 -5.08 5.22 12.96
CA ALA A 99 -6.43 4.70 13.15
C ALA A 99 -7.48 5.65 12.59
N GLY A 100 -8.52 5.11 11.98
CA GLY A 100 -9.65 5.89 11.45
C GLY A 100 -9.38 6.55 10.11
N THR A 101 -8.19 6.38 9.52
CA THR A 101 -7.90 6.94 8.20
C THR A 101 -8.40 6.03 7.10
N VAL A 102 -8.74 6.64 5.95
CA VAL A 102 -9.16 5.92 4.76
C VAL A 102 -8.46 6.54 3.55
N GLY A 103 -7.78 5.70 2.78
CA GLY A 103 -7.11 6.12 1.56
C GLY A 103 -7.47 5.24 0.38
N LEU A 104 -7.29 5.78 -0.81
CA LEU A 104 -7.44 5.07 -2.08
C LEU A 104 -6.06 4.90 -2.69
N VAL A 105 -5.73 3.67 -3.09
CA VAL A 105 -4.50 3.37 -3.80
C VAL A 105 -4.84 2.67 -5.10
N ILE A 106 -4.33 3.19 -6.20
CA ILE A 106 -4.54 2.60 -7.53
C ILE A 106 -3.17 2.27 -8.12
N GLU A 107 -3.04 1.04 -8.58
CA GLU A 107 -1.84 0.57 -9.29
C GLU A 107 -2.25 -0.40 -10.38
N ARG A 108 -1.38 -0.64 -11.36
CA ARG A 108 -1.66 -1.62 -12.39
C ARG A 108 -1.28 -3.03 -11.95
N GLN A 109 -1.87 -4.02 -12.58
CA GLN A 109 -1.43 -5.41 -12.41
C GLN A 109 0.02 -5.56 -12.89
N ARG A 110 0.78 -6.45 -12.24
CA ARG A 110 2.17 -6.70 -12.62
C ARG A 110 2.21 -7.51 -13.91
N HIS A 111 3.21 -7.22 -14.74
CA HIS A 111 3.57 -8.11 -15.83
C HIS A 111 4.25 -9.36 -15.25
N PRO A 112 4.19 -10.53 -15.96
CA PRO A 112 4.70 -11.79 -15.40
C PRO A 112 6.17 -11.76 -14.96
N HIS A 113 6.99 -10.91 -15.58
CA HIS A 113 8.42 -10.82 -15.28
C HIS A 113 8.75 -9.81 -14.16
N GLU A 114 7.78 -9.05 -13.71
CA GLU A 114 8.01 -8.02 -12.69
C GLU A 114 8.03 -8.63 -11.30
N ILE A 115 9.00 -8.19 -10.50
CA ILE A 115 9.23 -8.68 -9.15
C ILE A 115 9.06 -7.53 -8.17
N ASP A 116 8.22 -7.74 -7.16
CA ASP A 116 8.10 -6.83 -6.04
C ASP A 116 9.17 -7.14 -5.00
N ALA A 117 9.53 -6.13 -4.21
CA ALA A 117 10.41 -6.33 -3.07
C ALA A 117 9.81 -5.69 -1.82
N LEU A 118 10.07 -6.29 -0.67
CA LEU A 118 9.86 -5.68 0.63
C LEU A 118 11.22 -5.59 1.31
N GLN A 119 11.56 -4.42 1.79
CA GLN A 119 12.84 -4.14 2.41
C GLN A 119 12.63 -3.62 3.83
N TRP A 120 13.50 -4.03 4.75
CA TRP A 120 13.49 -3.55 6.13
C TRP A 120 14.82 -2.90 6.44
N TYR A 121 14.75 -1.77 7.13
CA TYR A 121 15.91 -0.94 7.45
C TYR A 121 16.00 -0.70 8.94
N CYS A 122 17.22 -0.55 9.43
CA CYS A 122 17.47 -0.17 10.82
C CYS A 122 17.02 1.28 11.05
N GLU A 123 16.15 1.50 12.00
CA GLU A 123 15.64 2.84 12.31
C GLU A 123 16.74 3.77 12.86
N GLY A 124 17.81 3.21 13.43
CA GLY A 124 18.90 3.98 13.99
C GLY A 124 19.97 4.42 12.98
N CYS A 125 20.28 3.57 11.99
CA CYS A 125 21.39 3.84 11.05
C CYS A 125 21.03 3.68 9.59
N ASN A 126 19.78 3.34 9.28
CA ASN A 126 19.27 3.12 7.91
C ASN A 126 19.95 1.97 7.15
N ALA A 127 20.63 1.06 7.83
CA ALA A 127 21.19 -0.13 7.20
C ALA A 127 20.08 -1.10 6.82
N GLN A 128 20.17 -1.69 5.64
CA GLN A 128 19.19 -2.69 5.22
C GLN A 128 19.37 -3.97 6.05
N LEU A 129 18.28 -4.41 6.70
CA LEU A 129 18.28 -5.58 7.57
C LEU A 129 17.82 -6.84 6.85
N HIS A 130 16.89 -6.71 5.91
CA HIS A 130 16.28 -7.84 5.23
C HIS A 130 15.66 -7.39 3.92
N GLU A 131 15.57 -8.29 2.95
CA GLU A 131 14.82 -8.08 1.71
C GLU A 131 14.11 -9.37 1.33
N ALA A 132 12.85 -9.26 0.94
CA ALA A 132 12.07 -10.34 0.34
C ALA A 132 11.68 -9.94 -1.08
N ARG A 133 11.93 -10.80 -2.04
CA ARG A 133 11.53 -10.60 -3.45
C ARG A 133 10.54 -11.66 -3.86
N PHE A 134 9.50 -11.27 -4.59
CA PHE A 134 8.45 -12.20 -4.98
C PHE A 134 7.67 -11.67 -6.19
N SER A 135 7.02 -12.60 -6.89
CA SER A 135 6.11 -12.25 -7.98
C SER A 135 4.72 -12.02 -7.38
N LEU A 136 4.24 -10.78 -7.43
CA LEU A 136 2.96 -10.42 -6.84
C LEU A 136 1.83 -10.67 -7.83
N GLN A 137 1.08 -11.76 -7.64
CA GLN A 137 -0.09 -12.11 -8.43
C GLN A 137 -1.39 -11.75 -7.71
N ASN A 138 -1.37 -11.83 -6.37
CA ASN A 138 -2.51 -11.50 -5.53
C ASN A 138 -1.98 -10.80 -4.27
N ILE A 139 -2.35 -9.53 -4.08
CA ILE A 139 -1.85 -8.71 -2.97
C ILE A 139 -2.12 -9.36 -1.62
N ALA A 140 -3.36 -9.83 -1.39
CA ALA A 140 -3.72 -10.40 -0.10
C ALA A 140 -2.99 -11.70 0.18
N ALA A 141 -2.79 -12.56 -0.85
CA ALA A 141 -2.16 -13.87 -0.68
C ALA A 141 -0.63 -13.79 -0.64
N ASP A 142 -0.02 -12.89 -1.43
CA ASP A 142 1.43 -12.90 -1.63
C ASP A 142 2.18 -12.02 -0.63
N LEU A 143 1.57 -10.93 -0.14
CA LEU A 143 2.21 -10.07 0.85
C LEU A 143 2.34 -10.71 2.22
N LYS A 144 1.33 -11.44 2.67
CA LYS A 144 1.31 -12.04 4.01
C LYS A 144 2.49 -12.98 4.28
N PRO A 145 2.82 -13.94 3.37
CA PRO A 145 3.98 -14.80 3.60
C PRO A 145 5.30 -14.02 3.66
N ALA A 146 5.48 -13.01 2.83
CA ALA A 146 6.68 -12.19 2.82
C ALA A 146 6.84 -11.40 4.12
N LEU A 147 5.75 -10.83 4.64
CA LEU A 147 5.74 -10.14 5.92
C LEU A 147 6.01 -11.10 7.08
N ALA A 148 5.33 -12.26 7.09
CA ALA A 148 5.50 -13.25 8.13
C ALA A 148 6.95 -13.78 8.19
N ALA A 149 7.59 -13.99 7.05
CA ALA A 149 8.96 -14.46 6.98
C ALA A 149 9.93 -13.52 7.70
N PHE A 150 9.68 -12.22 7.69
CA PHE A 150 10.48 -11.26 8.45
C PHE A 150 10.16 -11.29 9.95
N TYR A 151 8.87 -11.23 10.30
CA TYR A 151 8.46 -11.11 11.70
C TYR A 151 8.61 -12.40 12.50
N ASP A 152 8.73 -13.56 11.85
CA ASP A 152 8.92 -14.87 12.49
C ASP A 152 10.41 -15.23 12.69
N ARG A 153 11.34 -14.31 12.47
CA ARG A 153 12.78 -14.54 12.57
C ARG A 153 13.28 -14.54 14.00
#